data_9565c9367d2430797dce31482fab3018
#
_entry.id   9565c9367d2430797dce31482fab3018
#
_cell.length_a   1.000
_cell.length_b   1.000
_cell.length_c   1.000
_cell.angle_alpha   90.00
_cell.angle_beta   90.00
_cell.angle_gamma   90.00
#
_symmetry.space_group_name_H-M   'P 1'
#
loop_
_entity.id
_entity.type
_entity.pdbx_description
1 polymer ?
#
loop_
_entity_poly.entity_id
_entity_poly.type
_entity_poly.pdbx_seq_one_letter_code
_entity_poly.pdbx_strand_id
1 'polypeptide(L)'
;NTTGTLYGLDRTSNQWLNPYISTTSQEISDSILQSAVDFLEENSGSTIDFITCGAGAKRAYQQYLACYRRNIDVTVLAGGYKAMTFNGIPVVSDRFIPDDTIYLLDTSKFTLHQLCDWEWIEGEGGKILRQKAGYPAYTATLVKYADLICDLPSGQAKFTNIKSTVTNPFTTIVESNNNSEG
;
A
#
# COMPACT_ATOMS: atom_id res chain seq x y z
N ASN A 1 -2.23 -3.78 -10.78
CA ASN A 1 -2.57 -3.57 -12.17
C ASN A 1 -1.71 -4.48 -13.04
N THR A 2 -2.33 -5.24 -13.93
CA THR A 2 -1.68 -6.21 -14.85
C THR A 2 -1.61 -5.69 -16.30
N THR A 3 -2.05 -4.47 -16.53
CA THR A 3 -2.04 -3.81 -17.84
C THR A 3 -1.25 -2.50 -17.80
N GLY A 4 -0.80 -2.05 -18.98
CA GLY A 4 0.01 -0.85 -19.14
C GLY A 4 1.52 -1.13 -19.08
N THR A 5 2.31 -0.06 -19.01
CA THR A 5 3.77 -0.14 -18.99
C THR A 5 4.31 0.04 -17.57
N LEU A 6 5.35 -0.73 -17.23
CA LEU A 6 6.15 -0.58 -16.02
C LEU A 6 7.63 -0.55 -16.43
N TYR A 7 8.37 0.45 -15.98
CA TYR A 7 9.78 0.65 -16.34
C TYR A 7 10.04 0.69 -17.86
N GLY A 8 9.05 1.21 -18.63
CA GLY A 8 9.12 1.25 -20.09
C GLY A 8 8.78 -0.07 -20.81
N LEU A 9 8.52 -1.15 -20.07
CA LEU A 9 8.16 -2.46 -20.61
C LEU A 9 6.65 -2.68 -20.54
N ASP A 10 6.06 -3.25 -21.60
CA ASP A 10 4.65 -3.63 -21.62
C ASP A 10 4.42 -4.88 -20.75
N ARG A 11 3.50 -4.76 -19.79
CA ARG A 11 3.13 -5.84 -18.86
C ARG A 11 2.40 -6.99 -19.52
N THR A 12 1.72 -6.73 -20.63
CA THR A 12 0.98 -7.77 -21.37
C THR A 12 1.94 -8.77 -22.01
N SER A 13 3.06 -8.26 -22.52
CA SER A 13 4.12 -9.09 -23.14
C SER A 13 5.09 -9.66 -22.11
N ASN A 14 5.23 -9.00 -20.95
CA ASN A 14 6.17 -9.37 -19.89
C ASN A 14 5.42 -9.73 -18.60
N GLN A 15 4.84 -10.92 -18.54
CA GLN A 15 4.01 -11.37 -17.42
C GLN A 15 4.75 -11.44 -16.08
N TRP A 16 6.06 -11.61 -16.08
CA TRP A 16 6.91 -11.60 -14.89
C TRP A 16 6.93 -10.23 -14.16
N LEU A 17 6.50 -9.16 -14.84
CA LEU A 17 6.30 -7.84 -14.23
C LEU A 17 4.94 -7.70 -13.50
N ASN A 18 4.10 -8.72 -13.54
CA ASN A 18 2.78 -8.66 -12.96
C ASN A 18 2.76 -9.23 -11.55
N PRO A 19 2.22 -8.52 -10.56
CA PRO A 19 1.92 -9.08 -9.26
C PRO A 19 0.73 -10.03 -9.36
N TYR A 20 0.60 -10.92 -8.39
CA TYR A 20 -0.59 -11.77 -8.27
C TYR A 20 -1.76 -10.97 -7.71
N ILE A 21 -2.89 -10.99 -8.42
CA ILE A 21 -4.08 -10.24 -8.03
C ILE A 21 -5.27 -11.20 -7.93
N SER A 22 -5.85 -11.29 -6.75
CA SER A 22 -7.13 -11.96 -6.52
C SER A 22 -8.24 -10.93 -6.41
N THR A 23 -9.26 -11.06 -7.26
CA THR A 23 -10.47 -10.23 -7.25
C THR A 23 -11.70 -10.99 -6.71
N THR A 24 -11.51 -12.22 -6.25
CA THR A 24 -12.59 -13.05 -5.73
C THR A 24 -13.11 -12.48 -4.43
N SER A 25 -14.44 -12.31 -4.34
CA SER A 25 -15.10 -11.87 -3.11
C SER A 25 -15.06 -12.99 -2.08
N GLN A 26 -14.30 -12.79 -1.01
CA GLN A 26 -14.06 -13.83 0.01
C GLN A 26 -13.95 -13.24 1.41
N GLU A 27 -14.20 -14.07 2.40
CA GLU A 27 -13.94 -13.75 3.80
C GLU A 27 -12.45 -13.97 4.10
N ILE A 28 -11.87 -13.09 4.92
CA ILE A 28 -10.48 -13.26 5.33
C ILE A 28 -10.37 -14.42 6.34
N SER A 29 -9.34 -15.25 6.15
CA SER A 29 -8.97 -16.31 7.08
C SER A 29 -7.47 -16.55 7.07
N ASP A 30 -6.96 -17.16 8.14
CA ASP A 30 -5.54 -17.54 8.20
C ASP A 30 -5.16 -18.51 7.07
N SER A 31 -6.06 -19.41 6.67
CA SER A 31 -5.79 -20.36 5.58
C SER A 31 -5.65 -19.69 4.22
N ILE A 32 -6.40 -18.63 3.95
CA ILE A 32 -6.27 -17.85 2.71
C ILE A 32 -4.95 -17.09 2.69
N LEU A 33 -4.60 -16.45 3.81
CA LEU A 33 -3.31 -15.76 3.92
C LEU A 33 -2.14 -16.72 3.79
N GLN A 34 -2.22 -17.91 4.43
CA GLN A 34 -1.18 -18.92 4.34
C GLN A 34 -1.03 -19.46 2.92
N SER A 35 -2.14 -19.82 2.27
CA SER A 35 -2.09 -20.32 0.89
C SER A 35 -1.53 -19.28 -0.10
N ALA A 36 -1.75 -18.00 0.17
CA ALA A 36 -1.16 -16.94 -0.65
C ALA A 36 0.35 -16.79 -0.42
N VAL A 37 0.79 -16.89 0.84
CA VAL A 37 2.24 -16.87 1.17
C VAL A 37 2.94 -18.06 0.55
N ASP A 38 2.41 -19.27 0.72
CA ASP A 38 2.95 -20.51 0.15
C ASP A 38 3.03 -20.43 -1.39
N PHE A 39 1.98 -19.91 -2.02
CA PHE A 39 1.94 -19.72 -3.46
C PHE A 39 3.02 -18.74 -3.97
N LEU A 40 3.25 -17.64 -3.26
CA LEU A 40 4.29 -16.67 -3.63
C LEU A 40 5.69 -17.22 -3.41
N GLU A 41 5.90 -17.98 -2.34
CA GLU A 41 7.17 -18.64 -2.06
C GLU A 41 7.48 -19.69 -3.14
N GLU A 42 6.50 -20.53 -3.50
CA GLU A 42 6.66 -21.58 -4.51
C GLU A 42 6.90 -21.03 -5.92
N ASN A 43 6.15 -19.99 -6.32
CA ASN A 43 6.19 -19.47 -7.70
C ASN A 43 7.24 -18.39 -7.94
N SER A 44 7.58 -17.60 -6.91
CA SER A 44 8.46 -16.43 -7.05
C SER A 44 9.71 -16.50 -6.18
N GLY A 45 9.77 -17.44 -5.23
CA GLY A 45 10.84 -17.50 -4.23
C GLY A 45 10.84 -16.27 -3.30
N SER A 46 9.70 -15.56 -3.20
CA SER A 46 9.55 -14.36 -2.40
C SER A 46 9.13 -14.71 -0.98
N THR A 47 9.74 -14.08 0.01
CA THR A 47 9.39 -14.24 1.41
C THR A 47 8.62 -13.02 1.88
N ILE A 48 7.32 -13.17 2.15
CA ILE A 48 6.48 -12.07 2.62
C ILE A 48 6.85 -11.69 4.04
N ASP A 49 7.21 -10.44 4.24
CA ASP A 49 7.62 -9.88 5.53
C ASP A 49 6.69 -8.75 6.02
N PHE A 50 5.78 -8.27 5.17
CA PHE A 50 4.87 -7.18 5.51
C PHE A 50 3.50 -7.35 4.86
N ILE A 51 2.44 -7.19 5.67
CA ILE A 51 1.05 -7.19 5.19
C ILE A 51 0.45 -5.83 5.49
N THR A 52 -0.10 -5.17 4.47
CA THR A 52 -0.82 -3.92 4.66
C THR A 52 -2.23 -4.01 4.08
N CYS A 53 -3.19 -3.35 4.72
CA CYS A 53 -4.59 -3.49 4.37
C CYS A 53 -5.40 -2.22 4.64
N GLY A 54 -6.57 -2.14 4.03
CA GLY A 54 -7.57 -1.15 4.37
C GLY A 54 -8.21 -1.37 5.74
N ALA A 55 -8.87 -0.37 6.29
CA ALA A 55 -9.48 -0.43 7.61
C ALA A 55 -10.60 -1.48 7.70
N GLY A 56 -11.35 -1.70 6.61
CA GLY A 56 -12.38 -2.72 6.54
C GLY A 56 -11.82 -4.14 6.62
N ALA A 57 -10.80 -4.43 5.83
CA ALA A 57 -10.10 -5.71 5.85
C ALA A 57 -9.45 -6.00 7.21
N LYS A 58 -8.88 -4.97 7.86
CA LYS A 58 -8.35 -5.08 9.23
C LYS A 58 -9.45 -5.48 10.21
N ARG A 59 -10.62 -4.81 10.17
CA ARG A 59 -11.75 -5.16 11.04
C ARG A 59 -12.24 -6.59 10.81
N ALA A 60 -12.34 -7.01 9.54
CA ALA A 60 -12.72 -8.37 9.19
C ALA A 60 -11.74 -9.39 9.77
N TYR A 61 -10.43 -9.13 9.68
CA TYR A 61 -9.41 -10.00 10.26
C TYR A 61 -9.47 -10.02 11.79
N GLN A 62 -9.68 -8.88 12.44
CA GLN A 62 -9.88 -8.82 13.90
C GLN A 62 -11.08 -9.65 14.34
N GLN A 63 -12.19 -9.57 13.60
CA GLN A 63 -13.39 -10.34 13.89
C GLN A 63 -13.15 -11.85 13.72
N TYR A 64 -12.45 -12.24 12.64
CA TYR A 64 -12.03 -13.62 12.45
C TYR A 64 -11.19 -14.14 13.63
N LEU A 65 -10.17 -13.40 14.04
CA LEU A 65 -9.32 -13.76 15.18
C LEU A 65 -10.12 -13.86 16.50
N ALA A 66 -11.05 -12.93 16.74
CA ALA A 66 -11.89 -12.95 17.94
C ALA A 66 -12.81 -14.18 18.01
N CYS A 67 -13.26 -14.68 16.83
CA CYS A 67 -14.10 -15.88 16.77
C CYS A 67 -13.31 -17.19 16.95
N TYR A 68 -12.09 -17.26 16.42
CA TYR A 68 -11.35 -18.51 16.32
C TYR A 68 -10.10 -18.59 17.21
N ARG A 69 -9.56 -17.47 17.65
CA ARG A 69 -8.38 -17.42 18.53
C ARG A 69 -8.72 -16.71 19.84
N ARG A 70 -8.25 -17.27 20.97
CA ARG A 70 -8.39 -16.62 22.29
C ARG A 70 -7.39 -15.48 22.50
N ASN A 71 -6.22 -15.54 21.86
CA ASN A 71 -5.17 -14.54 21.97
C ASN A 71 -4.88 -13.96 20.58
N ILE A 72 -4.84 -12.64 20.53
CA ILE A 72 -4.38 -11.89 19.34
C ILE A 72 -2.92 -11.51 19.60
N ASP A 73 -2.04 -12.05 18.77
CA ASP A 73 -0.62 -11.70 18.84
C ASP A 73 -0.42 -10.28 18.28
N VAL A 74 0.30 -9.47 19.04
CA VAL A 74 0.59 -8.08 18.70
C VAL A 74 2.09 -7.86 18.74
N THR A 75 2.64 -7.31 17.66
CA THR A 75 4.04 -6.87 17.61
C THR A 75 4.14 -5.35 17.66
N VAL A 76 5.27 -4.85 18.15
CA VAL A 76 5.59 -3.42 18.16
C VAL A 76 6.58 -3.16 17.03
N LEU A 77 6.17 -2.38 16.06
CA LEU A 77 7.01 -1.93 14.95
C LEU A 77 7.90 -0.76 15.36
N ALA A 78 8.89 -0.46 14.52
CA ALA A 78 9.72 0.73 14.67
C ALA A 78 8.84 1.99 14.77
N GLY A 79 9.10 2.83 15.79
CA GLY A 79 8.25 3.99 16.11
C GLY A 79 7.13 3.70 17.10
N GLY A 80 7.08 2.51 17.73
CA GLY A 80 6.12 2.17 18.78
C GLY A 80 4.70 1.82 18.28
N TYR A 81 4.51 1.65 16.98
CA TYR A 81 3.22 1.29 16.40
C TYR A 81 2.88 -0.18 16.67
N LYS A 82 1.73 -0.43 17.30
CA LYS A 82 1.26 -1.79 17.59
C LYS A 82 0.49 -2.35 16.39
N ALA A 83 0.96 -3.47 15.85
CA ALA A 83 0.31 -4.19 14.76
C ALA A 83 -0.09 -5.60 15.19
N MET A 84 -1.18 -6.10 14.64
CA MET A 84 -1.52 -7.53 14.72
C MET A 84 -0.50 -8.32 13.90
N THR A 85 -0.32 -9.59 14.22
CA THR A 85 0.57 -10.46 13.45
C THR A 85 -0.17 -11.64 12.86
N PHE A 86 0.27 -12.03 11.67
CA PHE A 86 -0.02 -13.30 11.03
C PHE A 86 1.29 -14.08 10.90
N ASN A 87 1.44 -15.18 11.64
CA ASN A 87 2.67 -15.99 11.67
C ASN A 87 3.96 -15.18 11.87
N GLY A 88 3.91 -14.14 12.73
CA GLY A 88 5.03 -13.24 12.98
C GLY A 88 5.14 -12.07 11.97
N ILE A 89 4.38 -12.10 10.87
CA ILE A 89 4.35 -11.02 9.88
C ILE A 89 3.39 -9.92 10.38
N PRO A 90 3.82 -8.65 10.45
CA PRO A 90 2.96 -7.56 10.90
C PRO A 90 1.84 -7.26 9.90
N VAL A 91 0.61 -7.10 10.40
CA VAL A 91 -0.57 -6.67 9.65
C VAL A 91 -0.92 -5.25 10.04
N VAL A 92 -0.66 -4.31 9.13
CA VAL A 92 -0.83 -2.87 9.36
C VAL A 92 -1.96 -2.33 8.49
N SER A 93 -2.76 -1.42 9.04
CA SER A 93 -3.75 -0.70 8.23
C SER A 93 -3.22 0.66 7.79
N ASP A 94 -3.46 0.97 6.52
CA ASP A 94 -3.19 2.29 5.95
C ASP A 94 -4.50 2.92 5.47
N ARG A 95 -4.69 4.21 5.76
CA ARG A 95 -5.88 4.97 5.37
C ARG A 95 -6.01 5.22 3.87
N PHE A 96 -4.91 5.09 3.12
CA PHE A 96 -4.89 5.28 1.67
C PHE A 96 -5.23 4.01 0.88
N ILE A 97 -5.32 2.87 1.58
CA ILE A 97 -5.71 1.59 0.97
C ILE A 97 -7.23 1.45 1.04
N PRO A 98 -7.90 1.04 -0.06
CA PRO A 98 -9.32 0.75 -0.04
C PRO A 98 -9.67 -0.26 1.06
N ASP A 99 -10.85 -0.09 1.66
CA ASP A 99 -11.29 -0.85 2.85
C ASP A 99 -11.32 -2.37 2.64
N ASP A 100 -11.52 -2.82 1.42
CA ASP A 100 -11.65 -4.22 1.01
C ASP A 100 -10.36 -4.84 0.45
N THR A 101 -9.25 -4.13 0.57
CA THR A 101 -7.98 -4.50 -0.10
C THR A 101 -6.92 -4.89 0.90
N ILE A 102 -6.14 -5.93 0.56
CA ILE A 102 -4.96 -6.40 1.30
C ILE A 102 -3.80 -6.53 0.33
N TYR A 103 -2.63 -6.10 0.74
CA TYR A 103 -1.36 -6.32 0.04
C TYR A 103 -0.45 -7.20 0.88
N LEU A 104 0.15 -8.19 0.25
CA LEU A 104 1.23 -9.00 0.80
C LEU A 104 2.51 -8.57 0.10
N LEU A 105 3.48 -8.10 0.87
CA LEU A 105 4.69 -7.46 0.36
C LEU A 105 5.94 -8.15 0.89
N ASP A 106 6.88 -8.35 -0.01
CA ASP A 106 8.29 -8.63 0.30
C ASP A 106 9.04 -7.32 0.22
N THR A 107 9.31 -6.70 1.37
CA THR A 107 9.93 -5.37 1.41
C THR A 107 11.40 -5.39 1.00
N SER A 108 12.05 -6.54 1.02
CA SER A 108 13.43 -6.70 0.57
C SER A 108 13.63 -6.43 -0.92
N LYS A 109 12.54 -6.50 -1.70
CA LYS A 109 12.54 -6.28 -3.15
C LYS A 109 12.20 -4.84 -3.56
N PHE A 110 12.03 -3.95 -2.59
CA PHE A 110 11.80 -2.54 -2.86
C PHE A 110 13.08 -1.75 -2.62
N THR A 111 13.53 -1.04 -3.63
CA THR A 111 14.73 -0.20 -3.58
C THR A 111 14.38 1.25 -3.92
N LEU A 112 14.76 2.17 -3.06
CA LEU A 112 14.63 3.60 -3.32
C LEU A 112 15.85 4.07 -4.11
N HIS A 113 15.64 4.38 -5.38
CA HIS A 113 16.63 5.02 -6.23
C HIS A 113 16.54 6.52 -6.11
N GLN A 114 17.66 7.16 -5.79
CA GLN A 114 17.76 8.59 -5.57
C GLN A 114 18.87 9.17 -6.41
N LEU A 115 18.55 10.13 -7.29
CA LEU A 115 19.52 10.82 -8.14
C LEU A 115 20.17 11.98 -7.37
N CYS A 116 19.36 12.75 -6.64
CA CYS A 116 19.85 13.80 -5.75
C CYS A 116 18.98 13.86 -4.48
N ASP A 117 19.53 14.39 -3.42
CA ASP A 117 18.76 14.73 -2.22
C ASP A 117 18.05 16.09 -2.42
N TRP A 118 17.43 16.62 -1.38
CA TRP A 118 16.77 17.91 -1.42
C TRP A 118 17.77 19.02 -1.76
N GLU A 119 17.61 19.62 -2.94
CA GLU A 119 18.46 20.69 -3.43
C GLU A 119 17.65 21.86 -3.94
N TRP A 120 18.13 23.09 -3.69
CA TRP A 120 17.54 24.28 -4.28
C TRP A 120 18.01 24.44 -5.71
N ILE A 121 17.09 24.66 -6.65
CA ILE A 121 17.46 24.96 -8.04
C ILE A 121 18.11 26.35 -8.08
N GLU A 122 19.38 26.38 -8.45
CA GLU A 122 20.09 27.60 -8.72
C GLU A 122 19.76 28.15 -10.11
N GLY A 123 19.52 29.44 -10.18
CA GLY A 123 19.38 30.15 -11.44
C GLY A 123 20.69 30.69 -11.98
N GLU A 124 20.63 31.53 -12.99
CA GLU A 124 21.79 32.23 -13.51
C GLU A 124 22.49 33.05 -12.39
N GLY A 125 23.80 32.82 -12.23
CA GLY A 125 24.61 33.46 -11.19
C GLY A 125 24.47 32.85 -9.79
N GLY A 126 24.02 31.57 -9.64
CA GLY A 126 23.97 30.87 -8.37
C GLY A 126 22.88 31.37 -7.41
N LYS A 127 21.88 32.09 -7.91
CA LYS A 127 20.79 32.65 -7.09
C LYS A 127 19.64 31.64 -6.97
N ILE A 128 19.32 31.27 -5.73
CA ILE A 128 18.16 30.40 -5.41
C ILE A 128 16.84 31.14 -5.59
N LEU A 129 16.81 32.42 -5.17
CA LEU A 129 15.62 33.25 -5.27
C LEU A 129 15.49 33.88 -6.66
N ARG A 130 14.41 33.59 -7.36
CA ARG A 130 14.07 34.15 -8.66
C ARG A 130 12.90 35.13 -8.50
N GLN A 131 13.04 36.31 -9.03
CA GLN A 131 11.94 37.29 -9.06
C GLN A 131 10.88 36.83 -10.07
N LYS A 132 9.63 36.84 -9.65
CA LYS A 132 8.51 36.56 -10.54
C LYS A 132 8.28 37.77 -11.46
N ALA A 133 8.24 37.53 -12.78
CA ALA A 133 8.03 38.58 -13.76
C ALA A 133 6.71 39.31 -13.49
N GLY A 134 6.77 40.65 -13.40
CA GLY A 134 5.59 41.51 -13.21
C GLY A 134 5.07 41.61 -11.76
N TYR A 135 5.73 41.00 -10.79
CA TYR A 135 5.30 41.06 -9.37
C TYR A 135 6.48 41.27 -8.44
N PRO A 136 6.32 42.02 -7.34
CA PRO A 136 7.33 42.18 -6.30
C PRO A 136 7.39 40.93 -5.39
N ALA A 137 7.55 39.72 -5.98
CA ALA A 137 7.59 38.46 -5.29
C ALA A 137 8.76 37.61 -5.78
N TYR A 138 9.29 36.78 -4.89
CA TYR A 138 10.38 35.85 -5.19
C TYR A 138 9.86 34.40 -5.08
N THR A 139 10.39 33.53 -5.94
CA THR A 139 10.15 32.10 -5.91
C THR A 139 11.45 31.35 -5.76
N ALA A 140 11.44 30.29 -4.96
CA ALA A 140 12.52 29.31 -4.89
C ALA A 140 11.91 27.93 -5.15
N THR A 141 12.62 27.06 -5.85
CA THR A 141 12.20 25.72 -6.17
C THR A 141 13.13 24.73 -5.50
N LEU A 142 12.56 23.92 -4.60
CA LEU A 142 13.24 22.81 -3.96
C LEU A 142 12.92 21.54 -4.74
N VAL A 143 13.92 20.75 -5.08
CA VAL A 143 13.76 19.52 -5.87
C VAL A 143 14.38 18.34 -5.16
N LYS A 144 13.79 17.17 -5.40
CA LYS A 144 14.34 15.86 -5.08
C LYS A 144 13.94 14.91 -6.19
N TYR A 145 14.92 14.22 -6.76
CA TYR A 145 14.65 13.18 -7.75
C TYR A 145 14.87 11.83 -7.09
N ALA A 146 13.76 11.16 -6.79
CA ALA A 146 13.77 9.82 -6.21
C ALA A 146 12.61 9.01 -6.77
N ASP A 147 12.83 7.71 -6.95
CA ASP A 147 11.82 6.76 -7.40
C ASP A 147 11.93 5.46 -6.62
N LEU A 148 10.79 4.83 -6.34
CA LEU A 148 10.70 3.55 -5.64
C LEU A 148 10.50 2.44 -6.68
N ILE A 149 11.50 1.56 -6.78
CA ILE A 149 11.49 0.46 -7.73
C ILE A 149 11.23 -0.84 -6.98
N CYS A 150 10.37 -1.69 -7.56
CA CYS A 150 10.17 -3.05 -7.12
C CYS A 150 10.91 -3.99 -8.07
N ASP A 151 11.94 -4.66 -7.58
CA ASP A 151 12.79 -5.56 -8.39
C ASP A 151 12.06 -6.86 -8.77
N LEU A 152 11.12 -7.31 -7.92
CA LEU A 152 10.35 -8.54 -8.15
C LEU A 152 8.84 -8.29 -7.99
N PRO A 153 8.16 -7.71 -9.00
CA PRO A 153 6.72 -7.48 -8.93
C PRO A 153 5.89 -8.76 -8.79
N SER A 154 6.32 -9.87 -9.41
CA SER A 154 5.68 -11.17 -9.29
C SER A 154 5.78 -11.80 -7.89
N GLY A 155 6.66 -11.30 -7.04
CA GLY A 155 6.76 -11.70 -5.64
C GLY A 155 5.78 -10.98 -4.71
N GLN A 156 4.92 -10.12 -5.25
CA GLN A 156 3.95 -9.34 -4.50
C GLN A 156 2.53 -9.83 -4.80
N ALA A 157 1.63 -9.75 -3.81
CA ALA A 157 0.23 -10.10 -4.03
C ALA A 157 -0.73 -9.01 -3.55
N LYS A 158 -1.89 -8.97 -4.20
CA LYS A 158 -3.02 -8.10 -3.87
C LYS A 158 -4.30 -8.89 -3.83
N PHE A 159 -5.04 -8.80 -2.73
CA PHE A 159 -6.42 -9.21 -2.63
C PHE A 159 -7.34 -8.00 -2.67
N THR A 160 -8.42 -8.09 -3.42
CA THR A 160 -9.51 -7.12 -3.46
C THR A 160 -10.83 -7.83 -3.16
N ASN A 161 -11.87 -7.04 -2.84
CA ASN A 161 -13.19 -7.55 -2.50
C ASN A 161 -13.21 -8.46 -1.25
N ILE A 162 -12.38 -8.16 -0.27
CA ILE A 162 -12.47 -8.80 1.04
C ILE A 162 -13.76 -8.36 1.71
N LYS A 163 -14.60 -9.32 2.06
CA LYS A 163 -15.86 -9.04 2.73
C LYS A 163 -15.63 -8.51 4.14
N SER A 164 -16.13 -7.32 4.42
CA SER A 164 -16.22 -6.77 5.76
C SER A 164 -17.70 -6.86 6.21
N THR A 165 -17.96 -7.58 7.29
CA THR A 165 -19.32 -7.72 7.84
C THR A 165 -19.77 -6.50 8.65
N VAL A 166 -18.84 -5.59 8.97
CA VAL A 166 -19.12 -4.38 9.74
C VAL A 166 -19.23 -3.18 8.81
N THR A 167 -20.47 -2.75 8.58
CA THR A 167 -20.72 -1.46 7.90
C THR A 167 -20.28 -0.31 8.80
N ASN A 168 -19.58 0.68 8.24
CA ASN A 168 -19.21 1.86 8.98
C ASN A 168 -20.49 2.67 9.34
N PRO A 169 -20.84 2.81 10.64
CA PRO A 169 -22.08 3.48 11.04
C PRO A 169 -22.09 4.98 10.67
N PHE A 170 -20.94 5.57 10.40
CA PHE A 170 -20.82 6.99 10.08
C PHE A 170 -21.04 7.34 8.60
N THR A 171 -20.97 6.37 7.68
CA THR A 171 -21.27 6.63 6.26
C THR A 171 -22.73 6.97 6.02
N THR A 172 -23.64 6.44 6.85
CA THR A 172 -25.07 6.70 6.74
C THR A 172 -25.45 8.13 7.13
N ILE A 173 -24.64 8.79 7.97
CA ILE A 173 -24.90 10.17 8.44
C ILE A 173 -24.48 11.20 7.37
N VAL A 174 -23.41 10.92 6.61
CA VAL A 174 -22.91 11.83 5.57
C VAL A 174 -23.86 11.86 4.36
N GLU A 175 -24.43 10.71 3.99
CA GLU A 175 -25.39 10.62 2.87
C GLU A 175 -26.74 11.29 3.16
N SER A 176 -27.19 11.31 4.42
CA SER A 176 -28.46 11.97 4.79
C SER A 176 -28.39 13.49 4.77
N ASN A 177 -27.18 14.08 4.89
CA ASN A 177 -27.02 15.55 4.88
C ASN A 177 -26.85 16.14 3.47
N ASN A 178 -26.53 15.31 2.46
CA ASN A 178 -26.37 15.79 1.07
C ASN A 178 -27.70 15.79 0.28
N ASN A 179 -28.78 15.22 0.80
CA ASN A 179 -30.08 15.14 0.11
C ASN A 179 -31.10 16.20 0.58
N SER A 180 -30.70 17.19 1.40
CA SER A 180 -31.62 18.21 1.93
C SER A 180 -31.38 19.61 1.37
N GLU A 181 -30.52 19.77 0.38
CA GLU A 181 -30.37 21.05 -0.38
C GLU A 181 -30.54 20.76 -1.88
N GLY A 182 -31.79 20.69 -2.32
CA GLY A 182 -32.23 20.70 -3.70
C GLY A 182 -33.45 21.61 -3.82
#